data_75101fef5bb394b5250acffe65cef9f8
#
_entry.id   75101fef5bb394b5250acffe65cef9f8
#
_cell.length_a   1.000
_cell.length_b   1.000
_cell.length_c   1.000
_cell.angle_alpha   90.00
_cell.angle_beta   90.00
_cell.angle_gamma   90.00
#
_symmetry.space_group_name_H-M   'P 1'
#
loop_
_entity.id
_entity.type
_entity.pdbx_description
1 polymer ?
#
loop_
_entity_poly.entity_id
_entity_poly.type
_entity_poly.pdbx_seq_one_letter_code
_entity_poly.pdbx_strand_id
1 'polypeptide(L)'
;METITVYVCESQPIVVEGLIRALEGLDDLKLLGSSQSIDEALDSISHLQPNIVLLDQTVGNRAAFELIPKIRMRSVNSYSILWVSTVTEVESFRALQTGVRGILKKTLPVSSIVECLRAVGRGNIWVENSISNQVVGFLNRRNLPRLTPREYEIVALICRGMKNKQIADALSITIGTVKVHLMHIFEKTGVKDRFELALEAHKLIGMNAAEETEPAQLSH
;
A
#
# COMPACT_ATOMS: atom_id res chain seq x y z
N MET A 1 -3.62 33.23 6.00
CA MET A 1 -3.41 31.87 5.43
C MET A 1 -4.78 31.24 5.32
N GLU A 2 -5.06 30.51 4.26
CA GLU A 2 -6.34 29.81 4.12
C GLU A 2 -6.37 28.63 5.10
N THR A 3 -7.44 28.50 5.88
CA THR A 3 -7.58 27.44 6.88
C THR A 3 -7.85 26.11 6.19
N ILE A 4 -7.02 25.11 6.43
CA ILE A 4 -7.18 23.76 5.90
C ILE A 4 -8.25 23.04 6.72
N THR A 5 -9.31 22.59 6.07
CA THR A 5 -10.43 21.90 6.69
C THR A 5 -10.26 20.38 6.59
N VAL A 6 -10.52 19.68 7.69
CA VAL A 6 -10.31 18.23 7.83
C VAL A 6 -11.61 17.55 8.22
N TYR A 7 -11.94 16.43 7.59
CA TYR A 7 -13.00 15.52 8.00
C TYR A 7 -12.40 14.15 8.31
N VAL A 8 -12.89 13.45 9.35
CA VAL A 8 -12.30 12.21 9.84
C VAL A 8 -13.29 11.06 9.76
N CYS A 9 -12.86 9.96 9.14
CA CYS A 9 -13.56 8.69 9.17
C CYS A 9 -12.77 7.73 10.07
N GLU A 10 -13.24 7.56 11.32
CA GLU A 10 -12.55 6.79 12.35
C GLU A 10 -13.58 6.10 13.24
N SER A 11 -13.41 4.80 13.47
CA SER A 11 -14.33 4.00 14.26
C SER A 11 -14.10 4.10 15.77
N GLN A 12 -12.94 4.58 16.21
CA GLN A 12 -12.54 4.67 17.62
C GLN A 12 -12.73 6.10 18.16
N PRO A 13 -13.73 6.36 19.03
CA PRO A 13 -14.01 7.71 19.53
C PRO A 13 -12.80 8.37 20.23
N ILE A 14 -12.01 7.60 20.96
CA ILE A 14 -10.83 8.11 21.67
C ILE A 14 -9.76 8.67 20.72
N VAL A 15 -9.66 8.09 19.52
CA VAL A 15 -8.73 8.56 18.48
C VAL A 15 -9.20 9.89 17.91
N VAL A 16 -10.50 10.04 17.71
CA VAL A 16 -11.12 11.30 17.26
C VAL A 16 -10.91 12.39 18.31
N GLU A 17 -11.18 12.11 19.60
CA GLU A 17 -10.94 13.05 20.70
C GLU A 17 -9.47 13.45 20.79
N GLY A 18 -8.54 12.49 20.62
CA GLY A 18 -7.10 12.76 20.57
C GLY A 18 -6.74 13.72 19.43
N LEU A 19 -7.35 13.55 18.25
CA LEU A 19 -7.13 14.44 17.12
C LEU A 19 -7.73 15.83 17.36
N ILE A 20 -8.93 15.93 17.93
CA ILE A 20 -9.54 17.22 18.32
C ILE A 20 -8.55 18.00 19.21
N ARG A 21 -8.06 17.35 20.26
CA ARG A 21 -7.06 17.97 21.18
C ARG A 21 -5.76 18.34 20.47
N ALA A 22 -5.31 17.52 19.55
CA ALA A 22 -4.10 17.77 18.77
C ALA A 22 -4.21 19.00 17.85
N LEU A 23 -5.41 19.32 17.40
CA LEU A 23 -5.68 20.46 16.53
C LEU A 23 -6.13 21.72 17.28
N GLU A 24 -6.43 21.61 18.59
CA GLU A 24 -6.79 22.78 19.41
C GLU A 24 -5.67 23.82 19.40
N GLY A 25 -6.04 25.08 19.18
CA GLY A 25 -5.11 26.20 19.16
C GLY A 25 -4.30 26.37 17.88
N LEU A 26 -4.57 25.56 16.84
CA LEU A 26 -4.00 25.72 15.52
C LEU A 26 -4.97 26.49 14.62
N ASP A 27 -4.64 27.75 14.29
CA ASP A 27 -5.49 28.64 13.49
C ASP A 27 -5.58 28.22 12.01
N ASP A 28 -4.61 27.43 11.54
CA ASP A 28 -4.50 27.01 10.15
C ASP A 28 -5.12 25.63 9.84
N LEU A 29 -5.60 24.90 10.86
CA LEU A 29 -6.24 23.60 10.73
C LEU A 29 -7.58 23.59 11.47
N LYS A 30 -8.63 23.12 10.78
CA LYS A 30 -9.97 23.04 11.37
C LYS A 30 -10.61 21.68 11.11
N LEU A 31 -10.96 20.97 12.18
CA LEU A 31 -11.80 19.78 12.08
C LEU A 31 -13.25 20.19 11.85
N LEU A 32 -13.86 19.70 10.75
CA LEU A 32 -15.26 19.97 10.41
C LEU A 32 -16.23 18.95 11.04
N GLY A 33 -15.75 17.73 11.27
CA GLY A 33 -16.53 16.64 11.84
C GLY A 33 -15.86 15.30 11.70
N SER A 34 -16.53 14.27 12.22
CA SER A 34 -16.08 12.89 12.13
C SER A 34 -17.27 11.95 11.95
N SER A 35 -17.03 10.75 11.42
CA SER A 35 -18.01 9.68 11.34
C SER A 35 -17.36 8.32 11.58
N GLN A 36 -18.18 7.37 12.02
CA GLN A 36 -17.80 5.99 12.26
C GLN A 36 -18.28 5.06 11.15
N SER A 37 -19.09 5.56 10.21
CA SER A 37 -19.63 4.80 9.09
C SER A 37 -19.30 5.45 7.75
N ILE A 38 -19.27 4.61 6.71
CA ILE A 38 -18.96 5.03 5.35
C ILE A 38 -20.06 5.90 4.76
N ASP A 39 -21.31 5.52 4.95
CA ASP A 39 -22.44 6.20 4.33
C ASP A 39 -22.60 7.60 4.92
N GLU A 40 -22.52 7.72 6.25
CA GLU A 40 -22.51 9.01 6.96
C GLU A 40 -21.32 9.88 6.52
N ALA A 41 -20.14 9.29 6.38
CA ALA A 41 -18.95 9.98 5.90
C ALA A 41 -19.16 10.59 4.51
N LEU A 42 -19.68 9.80 3.57
CA LEU A 42 -19.89 10.25 2.19
C LEU A 42 -20.90 11.39 2.09
N ASP A 43 -21.97 11.33 2.88
CA ASP A 43 -22.97 12.39 2.93
C ASP A 43 -22.40 13.68 3.53
N SER A 44 -21.70 13.56 4.66
CA SER A 44 -21.05 14.71 5.30
C SER A 44 -19.98 15.34 4.41
N ILE A 45 -19.13 14.54 3.77
CA ILE A 45 -18.08 15.02 2.85
C ILE A 45 -18.70 15.76 1.65
N SER A 46 -19.83 15.26 1.13
CA SER A 46 -20.55 15.90 0.03
C SER A 46 -21.06 17.30 0.38
N HIS A 47 -21.51 17.50 1.62
CA HIS A 47 -22.03 18.79 2.09
C HIS A 47 -20.93 19.72 2.58
N LEU A 48 -19.96 19.21 3.33
CA LEU A 48 -18.92 20.00 3.99
C LEU A 48 -17.75 20.36 3.07
N GLN A 49 -17.53 19.60 2.00
CA GLN A 49 -16.43 19.80 1.04
C GLN A 49 -15.06 20.07 1.71
N PRO A 50 -14.57 19.16 2.60
CA PRO A 50 -13.34 19.38 3.32
C PRO A 50 -12.13 19.38 2.37
N ASN A 51 -11.03 20.07 2.74
CA ASN A 51 -9.79 19.98 1.99
C ASN A 51 -9.12 18.62 2.14
N ILE A 52 -9.28 17.99 3.31
CA ILE A 52 -8.69 16.70 3.65
C ILE A 52 -9.75 15.77 4.23
N VAL A 53 -9.73 14.52 3.75
CA VAL A 53 -10.44 13.40 4.39
C VAL A 53 -9.40 12.45 4.97
N LEU A 54 -9.34 12.37 6.30
CA LEU A 54 -8.50 11.44 7.04
C LEU A 54 -9.27 10.15 7.26
N LEU A 55 -8.75 9.05 6.73
CA LEU A 55 -9.41 7.75 6.69
C LEU A 55 -8.67 6.74 7.57
N ASP A 56 -9.34 6.17 8.55
CA ASP A 56 -8.85 4.95 9.19
C ASP A 56 -8.74 3.81 8.18
N GLN A 57 -7.82 2.91 8.41
CA GLN A 57 -7.55 1.73 7.58
C GLN A 57 -8.80 0.88 7.32
N THR A 58 -9.67 0.79 8.32
CA THR A 58 -10.95 0.08 8.24
C THR A 58 -12.07 0.94 8.80
N VAL A 59 -12.99 1.35 7.96
CA VAL A 59 -14.20 2.05 8.39
C VAL A 59 -15.38 1.12 8.22
N GLY A 60 -16.04 0.75 9.32
CA GLY A 60 -17.22 -0.09 9.29
C GLY A 60 -17.01 -1.45 8.59
N ASN A 61 -15.92 -2.16 8.90
CA ASN A 61 -15.52 -3.45 8.31
C ASN A 61 -15.19 -3.42 6.79
N ARG A 62 -15.03 -2.27 6.20
CA ARG A 62 -14.59 -2.12 4.80
C ARG A 62 -13.22 -1.48 4.71
N ALA A 63 -12.45 -1.89 3.75
CA ALA A 63 -11.16 -1.28 3.50
C ALA A 63 -11.33 0.17 3.02
N ALA A 64 -10.56 1.10 3.57
CA ALA A 64 -10.59 2.52 3.20
C ALA A 64 -10.38 2.75 1.69
N PHE A 65 -9.70 1.83 1.01
CA PHE A 65 -9.48 1.87 -0.44
C PHE A 65 -10.76 1.94 -1.28
N GLU A 66 -11.87 1.35 -0.80
CA GLU A 66 -13.16 1.38 -1.50
C GLU A 66 -13.82 2.76 -1.43
N LEU A 67 -13.43 3.57 -0.43
CA LEU A 67 -13.98 4.90 -0.22
C LEU A 67 -13.31 5.96 -1.07
N ILE A 68 -12.01 5.83 -1.34
CA ILE A 68 -11.22 6.85 -2.00
C ILE A 68 -11.84 7.29 -3.34
N PRO A 69 -12.23 6.37 -4.26
CA PRO A 69 -12.90 6.76 -5.49
C PRO A 69 -14.23 7.46 -5.25
N LYS A 70 -15.01 7.01 -4.25
CA LYS A 70 -16.32 7.59 -3.91
C LYS A 70 -16.18 9.00 -3.34
N ILE A 71 -15.18 9.22 -2.47
CA ILE A 71 -14.85 10.56 -1.94
C ILE A 71 -14.50 11.50 -3.10
N ARG A 72 -13.63 11.06 -4.00
CA ARG A 72 -13.22 11.85 -5.15
C ARG A 72 -14.38 12.23 -6.08
N MET A 73 -15.40 11.38 -6.20
CA MET A 73 -16.62 11.68 -6.95
C MET A 73 -17.53 12.69 -6.23
N ARG A 74 -17.54 12.68 -4.89
CA ARG A 74 -18.39 13.56 -4.07
C ARG A 74 -17.74 14.90 -3.74
N SER A 75 -16.42 14.93 -3.63
CA SER A 75 -15.63 16.13 -3.35
C SER A 75 -14.34 16.10 -4.14
N VAL A 76 -14.36 16.77 -5.31
CA VAL A 76 -13.27 16.75 -6.28
C VAL A 76 -12.00 17.39 -5.73
N ASN A 77 -12.13 18.34 -4.81
CA ASN A 77 -11.03 19.11 -4.23
C ASN A 77 -10.50 18.51 -2.91
N SER A 78 -11.10 17.43 -2.42
CA SER A 78 -10.64 16.77 -1.19
C SER A 78 -9.48 15.83 -1.47
N TYR A 79 -8.43 15.94 -0.67
CA TYR A 79 -7.33 14.99 -0.64
C TYR A 79 -7.58 13.92 0.42
N SER A 80 -7.31 12.66 0.10
CA SER A 80 -7.43 11.56 1.05
C SER A 80 -6.09 11.23 1.70
N ILE A 81 -6.11 11.04 3.02
CA ILE A 81 -4.99 10.54 3.82
C ILE A 81 -5.41 9.22 4.47
N LEU A 82 -4.60 8.18 4.35
CA LEU A 82 -4.76 6.96 5.12
C LEU A 82 -4.06 7.09 6.47
N TRP A 83 -4.82 6.82 7.54
CA TRP A 83 -4.32 6.81 8.91
C TRP A 83 -4.37 5.39 9.45
N VAL A 84 -3.20 4.74 9.50
CA VAL A 84 -3.08 3.30 9.65
C VAL A 84 -2.36 2.90 10.94
N SER A 85 -2.75 1.77 11.52
CA SER A 85 -1.95 1.13 12.58
C SER A 85 -0.77 0.38 11.98
N THR A 86 -1.04 -0.40 10.94
CA THR A 86 -0.05 -1.13 10.14
C THR A 86 -0.46 -1.10 8.68
N VAL A 87 0.50 -1.15 7.78
CA VAL A 87 0.24 -1.19 6.34
C VAL A 87 1.36 -1.97 5.64
N THR A 88 1.00 -2.80 4.68
CA THR A 88 1.95 -3.53 3.85
C THR A 88 2.44 -2.67 2.69
N GLU A 89 3.57 -3.08 2.08
CA GLU A 89 4.12 -2.42 0.88
C GLU A 89 3.10 -2.38 -0.27
N VAL A 90 2.40 -3.50 -0.48
CA VAL A 90 1.39 -3.63 -1.55
C VAL A 90 0.21 -2.69 -1.31
N GLU A 91 -0.30 -2.62 -0.07
CA GLU A 91 -1.40 -1.72 0.29
C GLU A 91 -0.98 -0.26 0.16
N SER A 92 0.22 0.11 0.62
CA SER A 92 0.76 1.46 0.47
C SER A 92 0.87 1.88 -0.99
N PHE A 93 1.38 0.99 -1.84
CA PHE A 93 1.47 1.24 -3.27
C PHE A 93 0.10 1.40 -3.92
N ARG A 94 -0.85 0.50 -3.62
CA ARG A 94 -2.25 0.61 -4.11
C ARG A 94 -2.91 1.91 -3.66
N ALA A 95 -2.71 2.31 -2.41
CA ALA A 95 -3.24 3.57 -1.89
C ALA A 95 -2.77 4.77 -2.71
N LEU A 96 -1.48 4.86 -2.97
CA LEU A 96 -0.92 5.94 -3.79
C LEU A 96 -1.44 5.90 -5.24
N GLN A 97 -1.61 4.72 -5.83
CA GLN A 97 -2.19 4.57 -7.16
C GLN A 97 -3.65 5.02 -7.24
N THR A 98 -4.44 4.82 -6.17
CA THR A 98 -5.85 5.29 -6.11
C THR A 98 -5.98 6.78 -5.86
N GLY A 99 -4.85 7.48 -5.65
CA GLY A 99 -4.81 8.93 -5.49
C GLY A 99 -4.79 9.42 -4.04
N VAL A 100 -4.45 8.55 -3.09
CA VAL A 100 -4.13 8.95 -1.71
C VAL A 100 -2.93 9.89 -1.74
N ARG A 101 -3.01 10.99 -0.99
CA ARG A 101 -1.94 11.98 -0.89
C ARG A 101 -1.15 11.88 0.40
N GLY A 102 -1.64 11.15 1.39
CA GLY A 102 -0.93 10.93 2.65
C GLY A 102 -1.10 9.51 3.16
N ILE A 103 -0.03 8.93 3.72
CA ILE A 103 -0.08 7.68 4.48
C ILE A 103 0.72 7.90 5.75
N LEU A 104 0.03 7.84 6.89
CA LEU A 104 0.67 8.03 8.18
C LEU A 104 0.23 6.99 9.21
N LYS A 105 1.16 6.60 10.09
CA LYS A 105 0.88 5.65 11.14
C LYS A 105 0.25 6.34 12.35
N LYS A 106 -0.70 5.68 13.01
CA LYS A 106 -1.34 6.14 14.26
C LYS A 106 -0.36 6.25 15.43
N THR A 107 0.80 5.61 15.33
CA THR A 107 1.87 5.63 16.34
C THR A 107 2.79 6.85 16.23
N LEU A 108 2.63 7.69 15.23
CA LEU A 108 3.46 8.88 15.04
C LEU A 108 3.13 9.97 16.06
N PRO A 109 4.12 10.82 16.41
CA PRO A 109 3.88 12.01 17.23
C PRO A 109 2.84 12.94 16.60
N VAL A 110 2.12 13.69 17.43
CA VAL A 110 1.13 14.70 16.98
C VAL A 110 1.73 15.69 15.99
N SER A 111 2.99 16.10 16.20
CA SER A 111 3.72 16.98 15.27
C SER A 111 3.77 16.46 13.84
N SER A 112 3.98 15.15 13.66
CA SER A 112 4.00 14.51 12.34
C SER A 112 2.61 14.44 11.71
N ILE A 113 1.55 14.27 12.52
CA ILE A 113 0.17 14.33 12.05
C ILE A 113 -0.13 15.73 11.51
N VAL A 114 0.19 16.76 12.27
CA VAL A 114 0.01 18.18 11.88
C VAL A 114 0.82 18.52 10.62
N GLU A 115 2.07 18.06 10.54
CA GLU A 115 2.91 18.23 9.35
C GLU A 115 2.30 17.58 8.12
N CYS A 116 1.81 16.34 8.23
CA CYS A 116 1.12 15.64 7.15
C CYS A 116 -0.12 16.41 6.68
N LEU A 117 -0.98 16.84 7.60
CA LEU A 117 -2.19 17.61 7.27
C LEU A 117 -1.85 18.91 6.53
N ARG A 118 -0.83 19.64 6.99
CA ARG A 118 -0.37 20.87 6.31
C ARG A 118 0.21 20.58 4.94
N ALA A 119 1.03 19.56 4.80
CA ALA A 119 1.64 19.21 3.52
C ALA A 119 0.57 18.79 2.50
N VAL A 120 -0.34 17.90 2.89
CA VAL A 120 -1.40 17.40 2.01
C VAL A 120 -2.43 18.48 1.69
N GLY A 121 -2.79 19.32 2.66
CA GLY A 121 -3.69 20.46 2.42
C GLY A 121 -3.16 21.48 1.42
N ARG A 122 -1.85 21.55 1.23
CA ARG A 122 -1.19 22.37 0.19
C ARG A 122 -1.01 21.61 -1.14
N GLY A 123 -1.56 20.41 -1.27
CA GLY A 123 -1.48 19.58 -2.49
C GLY A 123 -0.24 18.70 -2.60
N ASN A 124 0.65 18.68 -1.61
CA ASN A 124 1.84 17.84 -1.61
C ASN A 124 1.49 16.39 -1.27
N ILE A 125 2.37 15.46 -1.63
CA ILE A 125 2.30 14.08 -1.15
C ILE A 125 3.12 13.97 0.13
N TRP A 126 2.56 13.35 1.16
CA TRP A 126 3.26 13.06 2.41
C TRP A 126 3.15 11.59 2.74
N VAL A 127 4.27 10.91 2.88
CA VAL A 127 4.34 9.49 3.26
C VAL A 127 5.40 9.35 4.34
N GLU A 128 5.06 8.67 5.41
CA GLU A 128 6.00 8.40 6.50
C GLU A 128 7.24 7.65 5.96
N ASN A 129 8.44 7.99 6.47
CA ASN A 129 9.72 7.54 5.91
C ASN A 129 9.86 6.02 5.83
N SER A 130 9.38 5.27 6.84
CA SER A 130 9.44 3.81 6.81
C SER A 130 8.56 3.23 5.70
N ILE A 131 7.40 3.84 5.45
CA ILE A 131 6.47 3.46 4.38
C ILE A 131 7.04 3.88 3.01
N SER A 132 7.62 5.06 2.90
CA SER A 132 8.29 5.51 1.67
C SER A 132 9.38 4.55 1.23
N ASN A 133 10.24 4.13 2.15
CA ASN A 133 11.31 3.17 1.87
C ASN A 133 10.75 1.79 1.43
N GLN A 134 9.64 1.36 2.03
CA GLN A 134 8.94 0.14 1.63
C GLN A 134 8.38 0.25 0.21
N VAL A 135 7.72 1.35 -0.13
CA VAL A 135 7.16 1.58 -1.47
C VAL A 135 8.27 1.64 -2.53
N VAL A 136 9.36 2.35 -2.26
CA VAL A 136 10.52 2.41 -3.16
C VAL A 136 11.14 1.02 -3.35
N GLY A 137 11.30 0.26 -2.26
CA GLY A 137 11.77 -1.12 -2.31
C GLY A 137 10.84 -2.03 -3.13
N PHE A 138 9.53 -1.85 -3.00
CA PHE A 138 8.53 -2.58 -3.78
C PHE A 138 8.59 -2.22 -5.28
N LEU A 139 8.70 -0.93 -5.60
CA LEU A 139 8.85 -0.46 -6.99
C LEU A 139 10.12 -1.00 -7.64
N ASN A 140 11.22 -0.97 -6.92
CA ASN A 140 12.49 -1.52 -7.39
C ASN A 140 12.39 -3.03 -7.66
N ARG A 141 11.67 -3.79 -6.81
CA ARG A 141 11.40 -5.22 -7.04
C ARG A 141 10.46 -5.47 -8.23
N ARG A 142 9.47 -4.62 -8.46
CA ARG A 142 8.60 -4.70 -9.65
C ARG A 142 9.32 -4.36 -10.95
N ASN A 143 10.32 -3.51 -10.89
CA ASN A 143 11.18 -3.17 -12.04
C ASN A 143 12.29 -4.19 -12.29
N LEU A 144 12.49 -5.19 -11.41
CA LEU A 144 13.34 -6.32 -11.71
C LEU A 144 12.73 -7.15 -12.84
N PRO A 145 13.52 -7.63 -13.79
CA PRO A 145 13.03 -8.46 -14.88
C PRO A 145 12.29 -9.67 -14.31
N ARG A 146 11.05 -9.88 -14.76
CA ARG A 146 10.21 -11.01 -14.29
C ARG A 146 10.92 -12.33 -14.52
N LEU A 147 10.76 -13.26 -13.59
CA LEU A 147 11.20 -14.63 -13.79
C LEU A 147 10.47 -15.23 -14.98
N THR A 148 11.18 -15.95 -15.83
CA THR A 148 10.57 -16.75 -16.91
C THR A 148 9.80 -17.94 -16.33
N PRO A 149 8.85 -18.55 -17.08
CA PRO A 149 8.16 -19.75 -16.60
C PRO A 149 9.12 -20.85 -16.13
N ARG A 150 10.26 -21.02 -16.81
CA ARG A 150 11.29 -21.99 -16.45
C ARG A 150 12.00 -21.65 -15.14
N GLU A 151 12.26 -20.40 -14.89
CA GLU A 151 12.84 -19.91 -13.63
C GLU A 151 11.85 -20.09 -12.46
N TYR A 152 10.56 -19.89 -12.69
CA TYR A 152 9.51 -20.18 -11.69
C TYR A 152 9.45 -21.67 -11.31
N GLU A 153 9.50 -22.58 -12.30
CA GLU A 153 9.57 -24.01 -12.02
C GLU A 153 10.77 -24.36 -11.14
N ILE A 154 11.93 -23.77 -11.41
CA ILE A 154 13.13 -23.99 -10.61
C ILE A 154 12.95 -23.45 -9.18
N VAL A 155 12.41 -22.26 -9.01
CA VAL A 155 12.11 -21.69 -7.68
C VAL A 155 11.15 -22.60 -6.89
N ALA A 156 10.08 -23.08 -7.52
CA ALA A 156 9.15 -24.01 -6.90
C ALA A 156 9.80 -25.31 -6.40
N LEU A 157 10.74 -25.86 -7.17
CA LEU A 157 11.48 -27.07 -6.78
C LEU A 157 12.50 -26.79 -5.67
N ILE A 158 13.06 -25.58 -5.63
CA ILE A 158 13.93 -25.13 -4.52
C ILE A 158 13.13 -25.03 -3.22
N CYS A 159 11.93 -24.51 -3.25
CA CYS A 159 11.03 -24.44 -2.07
C CYS A 159 10.71 -25.84 -1.52
N ARG A 160 10.69 -26.86 -2.37
CA ARG A 160 10.55 -28.26 -1.97
C ARG A 160 11.87 -28.88 -1.44
N GLY A 161 12.93 -28.10 -1.30
CA GLY A 161 14.23 -28.55 -0.78
C GLY A 161 15.09 -29.36 -1.78
N MET A 162 14.73 -29.38 -3.06
CA MET A 162 15.43 -30.21 -4.06
C MET A 162 16.82 -29.67 -4.39
N LYS A 163 17.83 -30.54 -4.41
CA LYS A 163 19.19 -30.19 -4.82
C LYS A 163 19.30 -30.02 -6.35
N ASN A 164 20.31 -29.31 -6.85
CA ASN A 164 20.49 -29.02 -8.28
C ASN A 164 20.44 -30.27 -9.18
N LYS A 165 20.95 -31.42 -8.71
CA LYS A 165 20.88 -32.70 -9.44
C LYS A 165 19.42 -33.15 -9.58
N GLN A 166 18.64 -33.12 -8.51
CA GLN A 166 17.22 -33.51 -8.51
C GLN A 166 16.36 -32.56 -9.39
N ILE A 167 16.68 -31.25 -9.38
CA ILE A 167 16.05 -30.27 -10.26
C ILE A 167 16.39 -30.56 -11.72
N ALA A 168 17.65 -30.86 -12.03
CA ALA A 168 18.10 -31.22 -13.36
C ALA A 168 17.35 -32.45 -13.91
N ASP A 169 17.25 -33.49 -13.08
CA ASP A 169 16.52 -34.73 -13.39
C ASP A 169 15.02 -34.46 -13.60
N ALA A 170 14.38 -33.73 -12.69
CA ALA A 170 12.96 -33.40 -12.73
C ALA A 170 12.59 -32.56 -13.97
N LEU A 171 13.48 -31.70 -14.42
CA LEU A 171 13.26 -30.78 -15.53
C LEU A 171 13.88 -31.24 -16.84
N SER A 172 14.52 -32.42 -16.85
CA SER A 172 15.21 -33.01 -18.02
C SER A 172 16.25 -32.07 -18.65
N ILE A 173 17.05 -31.40 -17.77
CA ILE A 173 18.13 -30.50 -18.17
C ILE A 173 19.46 -30.88 -17.47
N THR A 174 20.55 -30.24 -17.83
CA THR A 174 21.85 -30.48 -17.16
C THR A 174 21.97 -29.71 -15.84
N ILE A 175 22.80 -30.20 -14.91
CA ILE A 175 23.13 -29.46 -13.67
C ILE A 175 23.71 -28.08 -14.00
N GLY A 176 24.52 -27.99 -15.09
CA GLY A 176 25.07 -26.73 -15.58
C GLY A 176 23.96 -25.73 -15.94
N THR A 177 22.94 -26.19 -16.66
CA THR A 177 21.79 -25.37 -17.02
C THR A 177 21.02 -24.89 -15.80
N VAL A 178 20.83 -25.73 -14.76
CA VAL A 178 20.23 -25.31 -13.48
C VAL A 178 21.03 -24.20 -12.83
N LYS A 179 22.35 -24.29 -12.80
CA LYS A 179 23.24 -23.24 -12.24
C LYS A 179 23.11 -21.91 -12.99
N VAL A 180 23.02 -21.94 -14.33
CA VAL A 180 22.81 -20.73 -15.13
C VAL A 180 21.46 -20.08 -14.82
N HIS A 181 20.38 -20.87 -14.73
CA HIS A 181 19.08 -20.34 -14.32
C HIS A 181 19.12 -19.75 -12.91
N LEU A 182 19.79 -20.40 -11.95
CA LEU A 182 19.95 -19.87 -10.60
C LEU A 182 20.68 -18.53 -10.58
N MET A 183 21.72 -18.38 -11.37
CA MET A 183 22.43 -17.11 -11.52
C MET A 183 21.49 -16.00 -11.99
N HIS A 184 20.72 -16.26 -13.06
CA HIS A 184 19.74 -15.28 -13.56
C HIS A 184 18.62 -15.01 -12.55
N ILE A 185 18.15 -16.02 -11.81
CA ILE A 185 17.16 -15.85 -10.75
C ILE A 185 17.69 -14.92 -9.66
N PHE A 186 18.93 -15.14 -9.19
CA PHE A 186 19.57 -14.30 -8.18
C PHE A 186 19.74 -12.85 -8.67
N GLU A 187 20.18 -12.66 -9.92
CA GLU A 187 20.27 -11.33 -10.54
C GLU A 187 18.91 -10.64 -10.62
N LYS A 188 17.86 -11.37 -11.02
CA LYS A 188 16.51 -10.84 -11.19
C LYS A 188 15.79 -10.55 -9.87
N THR A 189 16.05 -11.36 -8.83
CA THR A 189 15.37 -11.25 -7.54
C THR A 189 16.13 -10.43 -6.52
N GLY A 190 17.43 -10.23 -6.75
CA GLY A 190 18.32 -9.54 -5.83
C GLY A 190 18.67 -10.34 -4.57
N VAL A 191 18.24 -11.61 -4.46
CA VAL A 191 18.57 -12.48 -3.33
C VAL A 191 20.01 -12.97 -3.43
N LYS A 192 20.66 -13.12 -2.28
CA LYS A 192 22.09 -13.42 -2.20
C LYS A 192 22.41 -14.90 -2.31
N ASP A 193 21.49 -15.74 -1.88
CA ASP A 193 21.71 -17.18 -1.84
C ASP A 193 20.41 -17.99 -1.95
N ARG A 194 20.55 -19.31 -2.00
CA ARG A 194 19.48 -20.27 -2.14
C ARG A 194 18.51 -20.30 -0.94
N PHE A 195 19.01 -20.04 0.26
CA PHE A 195 18.18 -20.05 1.48
C PHE A 195 17.31 -18.81 1.51
N GLU A 196 17.88 -17.65 1.19
CA GLU A 196 17.14 -16.41 1.04
C GLU A 196 16.08 -16.52 -0.07
N LEU A 197 16.43 -17.16 -1.20
CA LEU A 197 15.48 -17.44 -2.28
C LEU A 197 14.30 -18.29 -1.79
N ALA A 198 14.55 -19.35 -1.01
CA ALA A 198 13.48 -20.21 -0.49
C ALA A 198 12.56 -19.49 0.50
N LEU A 199 13.09 -18.58 1.33
CA LEU A 199 12.33 -17.74 2.24
C LEU A 199 11.47 -16.70 1.51
N GLU A 200 12.01 -16.09 0.47
CA GLU A 200 11.34 -15.05 -0.31
C GLU A 200 10.38 -15.61 -1.37
N ALA A 201 10.49 -16.90 -1.68
CA ALA A 201 9.76 -17.55 -2.76
C ALA A 201 8.22 -17.46 -2.60
N HIS A 202 7.69 -17.45 -1.37
CA HIS A 202 6.27 -17.23 -1.13
C HIS A 202 5.79 -15.87 -1.67
N LYS A 203 6.63 -14.86 -1.59
CA LYS A 203 6.35 -13.53 -2.14
C LYS A 203 6.44 -13.54 -3.67
N LEU A 204 7.43 -14.25 -4.21
CA LEU A 204 7.68 -14.35 -5.65
C LEU A 204 6.61 -15.18 -6.39
N ILE A 205 6.14 -16.28 -5.78
CA ILE A 205 5.13 -17.18 -6.36
C ILE A 205 3.71 -16.63 -6.16
N GLY A 206 3.40 -16.03 -5.01
CA GLY A 206 2.07 -15.48 -4.69
C GLY A 206 1.70 -14.24 -5.51
N MET A 207 2.66 -13.49 -6.02
CA MET A 207 2.42 -12.32 -6.86
C MET A 207 1.89 -12.67 -8.26
N ASN A 208 2.23 -13.84 -8.81
CA ASN A 208 1.71 -14.26 -10.13
C ASN A 208 0.31 -14.86 -10.05
N ALA A 209 -0.05 -15.52 -8.95
CA ALA A 209 -1.39 -16.08 -8.79
C ALA A 209 -2.50 -15.01 -8.69
N ALA A 210 -2.14 -13.78 -8.32
CA ALA A 210 -3.09 -12.66 -8.23
C ALA A 210 -3.30 -11.93 -9.56
N GLU A 211 -2.37 -12.06 -10.51
CA GLU A 211 -2.46 -11.40 -11.84
C GLU A 211 -3.13 -12.28 -12.91
N GLU A 212 -3.16 -13.61 -12.73
CA GLU A 212 -3.84 -14.53 -13.68
C GLU A 212 -5.37 -14.60 -13.48
N THR A 213 -5.92 -13.92 -12.47
CA THR A 213 -7.35 -13.90 -12.15
C THR A 213 -8.10 -12.65 -12.66
N GLU A 214 -7.51 -11.80 -13.50
CA GLU A 214 -8.29 -10.80 -14.24
C GLU A 214 -8.86 -11.43 -15.53
N PRO A 215 -10.18 -11.69 -15.62
CA PRO A 215 -10.77 -12.12 -16.87
C PRO A 215 -10.74 -10.96 -17.86
N ALA A 216 -10.09 -11.18 -18.99
CA ALA A 216 -10.23 -10.33 -20.16
C ALA A 216 -11.72 -10.16 -20.48
N GLN A 217 -12.29 -9.02 -20.15
CA GLN A 217 -13.63 -8.67 -20.61
C GLN A 217 -13.57 -8.38 -22.09
N LEU A 218 -14.09 -9.32 -22.82
CA LEU A 218 -14.40 -9.29 -24.24
C LEU A 218 -15.26 -8.06 -24.57
N SER A 219 -14.73 -7.24 -25.45
CA SER A 219 -15.49 -6.32 -26.28
C SER A 219 -16.46 -7.09 -27.17
N HIS A 220 -17.73 -6.78 -27.04
CA HIS A 220 -18.72 -6.85 -28.11
C HIS A 220 -19.61 -5.61 -28.00
#